data_3057337f0f8eb10051e63b2d94e2bd22
#
_entry.id   3057337f0f8eb10051e63b2d94e2bd22
#
_cell.length_a   1.000
_cell.length_b   1.000
_cell.length_c   1.000
_cell.angle_alpha   90.00
_cell.angle_beta   90.00
_cell.angle_gamma   90.00
#
_symmetry.space_group_name_H-M   'P 1'
#
loop_
_entity.id
_entity.type
_entity.pdbx_description
1 polymer ?
#
loop_
_entity_poly.entity_id
_entity_poly.type
_entity_poly.pdbx_seq_one_letter_code
_entity_poly.pdbx_strand_id
1 'polypeptide(L)' 'MRVELSAIIAATSSAFKVGDEGASRLSLDIPVSDMGEALKLIAFGRKKVLKVSIEIEEEHETNS' A
#
# COMPACT_ATOMS: atom_id res chain seq x y z
N MET A 1 1.31 -15.56 -7.17
CA MET A 1 1.29 -15.41 -5.70
C MET A 1 0.48 -14.20 -5.32
N ARG A 2 -0.31 -14.32 -4.29
CA ARG A 2 -1.14 -13.22 -3.84
C ARG A 2 -0.73 -12.82 -2.45
N VAL A 3 -0.55 -11.54 -2.23
CA VAL A 3 -0.20 -11.00 -0.94
C VAL A 3 -1.33 -10.05 -0.52
N GLU A 4 -1.87 -10.25 0.68
CA GLU A 4 -2.92 -9.39 1.19
C GLU A 4 -2.46 -8.77 2.47
N LEU A 5 -2.61 -7.46 2.58
CA LEU A 5 -2.23 -6.77 3.79
C LEU A 5 -3.08 -5.51 3.94
N SER A 6 -3.09 -4.95 5.12
CA SER A 6 -3.75 -3.68 5.37
C SER A 6 -2.71 -2.58 5.35
N ALA A 7 -3.12 -1.40 4.99
CA ALA A 7 -2.20 -0.27 4.97
C ALA A 7 -2.99 1.03 5.02
N ILE A 8 -2.33 2.09 5.38
CA ILE A 8 -2.93 3.42 5.29
C ILE A 8 -2.01 4.29 4.46
N ILE A 9 -2.59 5.28 3.82
CA ILE A 9 -1.78 6.22 3.08
C ILE A 9 -0.98 7.04 4.07
N ALA A 10 0.31 7.15 3.83
CA ALA A 10 1.18 7.84 4.76
C ALA A 10 0.68 9.26 5.02
N ALA A 11 0.73 9.66 6.28
CA ALA A 11 0.19 10.96 6.68
C ALA A 11 1.24 12.04 6.47
N THR A 12 1.69 12.21 5.25
CA THR A 12 2.65 13.25 4.93
C THR A 12 2.25 13.86 3.62
N SER A 13 2.73 15.05 3.36
CA SER A 13 2.40 15.71 2.12
C SER A 13 3.06 15.03 0.92
N SER A 14 4.01 14.15 1.15
CA SER A 14 4.68 13.46 0.07
C SER A 14 4.20 12.04 -0.10
N ALA A 15 3.04 11.70 0.49
CA ALA A 15 2.51 10.34 0.33
C ALA A 15 2.27 10.02 -1.13
N PHE A 16 1.91 11.00 -1.92
CA PHE A 16 1.74 10.78 -3.35
C PHE A 16 2.61 11.79 -4.08
N LYS A 17 3.52 11.29 -4.88
CA LYS A 17 4.42 12.14 -5.62
C LYS A 17 4.33 11.82 -7.07
N VAL A 18 4.23 12.85 -7.90
CA VAL A 18 4.24 12.68 -9.34
C VAL A 18 5.67 12.81 -9.81
N GLY A 19 6.17 11.78 -10.44
CA GLY A 19 7.54 11.80 -10.91
C GLY A 19 7.69 12.51 -12.22
N ASP A 20 8.93 12.88 -12.53
CA ASP A 20 9.24 13.62 -13.71
C ASP A 20 9.19 12.79 -14.95
N GLU A 21 9.23 11.50 -14.85
CA GLU A 21 9.32 10.66 -16.01
C GLU A 21 8.07 9.85 -16.20
N GLY A 22 6.94 10.37 -15.83
CA GLY A 22 5.69 9.70 -16.09
C GLY A 22 5.29 8.67 -15.07
N ALA A 23 6.09 8.47 -14.03
CA ALA A 23 5.74 7.52 -12.98
C ALA A 23 5.40 8.26 -11.72
N SER A 24 4.40 7.82 -11.01
CA SER A 24 4.03 8.40 -9.74
C SER A 24 4.34 7.42 -8.63
N ARG A 25 4.46 7.91 -7.43
CA ARG A 25 4.81 7.08 -6.31
C ARG A 25 3.81 7.28 -5.20
N LEU A 26 3.33 6.21 -4.63
CA LEU A 26 2.40 6.26 -3.52
C LEU A 26 3.04 5.57 -2.33
N SER A 27 3.01 6.22 -1.18
CA SER A 27 3.59 5.67 0.03
C SER A 27 2.52 5.19 0.97
N LEU A 28 2.68 4.00 1.47
CA LEU A 28 1.73 3.38 2.38
C LEU A 28 2.44 2.97 3.65
N ASP A 29 1.72 3.12 4.76
CA ASP A 29 2.22 2.64 6.05
C ASP A 29 1.55 1.32 6.33
N ILE A 30 2.33 0.30 6.60
CA ILE A 30 1.85 -1.03 6.82
C ILE A 30 2.05 -1.39 8.27
N PRO A 31 1.00 -1.80 8.98
CA PRO A 31 1.14 -2.11 10.40
C PRO A 31 2.05 -3.31 10.61
N VAL A 32 2.64 -3.35 11.77
CA VAL A 32 3.57 -4.41 12.11
C VAL A 32 2.92 -5.78 11.97
N SER A 33 1.62 -5.87 12.26
CA SER A 33 0.94 -7.14 12.17
C SER A 33 0.94 -7.71 10.76
N ASP A 34 1.10 -6.87 9.74
CA ASP A 34 1.11 -7.33 8.37
C ASP A 34 2.50 -7.32 7.74
N MET A 35 3.52 -7.17 8.57
CA MET A 35 4.86 -7.06 8.05
C MET A 35 5.31 -8.34 7.34
N GLY A 36 4.85 -9.49 7.80
CA GLY A 36 5.21 -10.73 7.13
C GLY A 36 4.73 -10.77 5.68
N GLU A 37 3.52 -10.26 5.44
CA GLU A 37 3.01 -10.22 4.07
C GLU A 37 3.76 -9.19 3.24
N ALA A 38 4.13 -8.08 3.84
CA ALA A 38 4.90 -7.06 3.13
C ALA A 38 6.26 -7.59 2.73
N LEU A 39 6.88 -8.40 3.59
CA LEU A 39 8.18 -8.96 3.27
C LEU A 39 8.10 -9.94 2.10
N LYS A 40 6.99 -10.65 1.96
CA LYS A 40 6.82 -11.51 0.79
C LYS A 40 6.79 -10.68 -0.47
N LEU A 41 6.15 -9.52 -0.42
CA LEU A 41 6.09 -8.66 -1.57
C LEU A 41 7.48 -8.20 -1.97
N ILE A 42 8.32 -7.83 -1.01
CA ILE A 42 9.67 -7.42 -1.29
C ILE A 42 10.49 -8.60 -1.83
N ALA A 43 10.33 -9.76 -1.22
CA ALA A 43 11.15 -10.90 -1.60
C ALA A 43 10.84 -11.43 -3.00
N PHE A 44 9.55 -11.41 -3.37
CA PHE A 44 9.16 -12.04 -4.62
C PHE A 44 8.69 -11.06 -5.70
N GLY A 45 8.45 -9.81 -5.35
CA GLY A 45 7.90 -8.84 -6.28
C GLY A 45 8.87 -7.80 -6.79
N ARG A 46 10.08 -7.76 -6.26
CA ARG A 46 11.02 -6.72 -6.63
C ARG A 46 11.36 -6.84 -8.11
N LYS A 47 11.35 -5.72 -8.79
CA LYS A 47 11.67 -5.67 -10.21
C LYS A 47 10.64 -6.37 -11.09
N LYS A 48 9.45 -6.63 -10.56
CA LYS A 48 8.40 -7.23 -11.36
C LYS A 48 7.24 -6.27 -11.41
N VAL A 49 6.45 -6.39 -12.46
CA VAL A 49 5.23 -5.60 -12.54
C VAL A 49 4.19 -6.27 -11.67
N LEU A 50 3.60 -5.52 -10.77
CA LEU A 50 2.63 -6.05 -9.83
C LEU A 50 1.24 -5.60 -10.21
N LYS A 51 0.28 -6.49 -10.04
CA LYS A 51 -1.10 -6.10 -10.17
C LYS A 51 -1.59 -5.75 -8.78
N VAL A 52 -2.04 -4.53 -8.60
CA VAL A 52 -2.41 -4.04 -7.28
C VAL A 52 -3.89 -3.73 -7.25
N SER A 53 -4.58 -4.27 -6.24
CA SER A 53 -5.98 -3.98 -6.02
C SER A 53 -6.13 -3.35 -4.65
N ILE A 54 -6.88 -2.29 -4.55
CA ILE A 54 -7.04 -1.56 -3.31
C ILE A 54 -8.52 -1.44 -3.01
N GLU A 55 -8.87 -1.81 -1.78
CA GLU A 55 -10.22 -1.71 -1.33
C GLU A 55 -10.27 -0.76 -0.17
N ILE A 56 -11.12 0.22 -0.21
CA ILE A 56 -11.23 1.19 0.85
C ILE A 56 -12.29 0.70 1.82
N GLU A 57 -11.86 0.51 3.08
CA GLU A 57 -12.78 0.09 4.09
C GLU A 57 -13.33 1.29 4.78
N GLU A 58 -14.66 1.48 4.71
CA GLU A 58 -15.22 2.59 5.36
C GLU A 58 -15.58 2.24 6.73
N GLU A 59 -15.27 3.10 7.69
CA GLU A 59 -15.63 2.85 8.98
C GLU A 59 -17.00 3.13 9.16
N HIS A 60 -17.76 2.27 9.64
CA HIS A 60 -19.06 2.43 9.94
C HIS A 60 -19.16 3.19 11.12
N GLU A 61 -19.41 4.31 11.10
CA GLU A 61 -19.52 5.01 12.22
C GLU A 61 -20.66 4.82 12.82
N THR A 62 -21.04 4.46 13.22
CA THR A 62 -22.17 4.15 13.70
C THR A 62 -22.82 5.01 14.23
N ASN A 63 -22.87 5.27 14.16
CA ASN A 63 -23.27 5.73 14.39
C ASN A 63 -23.54 6.02 14.81
N SER A 64 -23.41 6.17 14.96
CA SER A 64 -23.35 6.22 15.21
C SER A 64 -23.53 6.34 15.43
#